data_826fd4ba05ccef3673978ff33c49d64f
#
_entry.id   826fd4ba05ccef3673978ff33c49d64f
#
_cell.length_a   1.000
_cell.length_b   1.000
_cell.length_c   1.000
_cell.angle_alpha   90.00
_cell.angle_beta   90.00
_cell.angle_gamma   90.00
#
_symmetry.space_group_name_H-M   'P 1'
#
loop_
_entity.id
_entity.type
_entity.pdbx_description
1 polymer ?
#
loop_
_entity_poly.entity_id
_entity_poly.type
_entity_poly.pdbx_seq_one_letter_code
_entity_poly.pdbx_strand_id
1 'polypeptide(L)'
;MDWIQNLLFNDASVAHTVILYAFVIALGVALGKMKFFGISLGVTFVLFVGLIAGHFGFSAEKNILHFVQEFGLILFIYSIGLQVGPSFFSSFKKGGLTLNMLAVGIVILNIAVALTLYFIHQGEISMPMMVGILSGAVTNTPGLGAAQQTLSQLKFDGSISEVPEIALGYAAAYPLGVIGIIASMLVIRAIFKVKMEKESRQIEEENQSSQLVPHVVTYKVENKLIFGRTLDDLTKLIDRNFVVSRIKHNDEVIIPNSDTTLQEGDLLLVVLSLHDESALEAFIGRPVEMNWEAIPAPVVSRRILVTRPEFNGRKIGSLRLRMGYRLNATRVNRAGLDLLANPNLELQIGDRLTVVGRIEDINRLAEKLGNSTKRLHEPNMVTLFVGIFLGIILGSIPLAIPGMSVPMKLGLAGGPLVVAILLGRFGHKIHLVTYTSTGASLMLREIGICLFLASVGTVSYTHLTL
;
A
#
# COMPACT_ATOMS: atom_id res chain seq x y z
N MET A 1 -4.02 -11.35 -48.90
CA MET A 1 -5.05 -11.40 -47.81
C MET A 1 -4.70 -12.44 -46.72
N ASP A 2 -3.85 -13.42 -47.04
CA ASP A 2 -3.50 -14.54 -46.13
C ASP A 2 -2.84 -14.11 -44.81
N TRP A 3 -2.06 -13.02 -44.83
CA TRP A 3 -1.43 -12.50 -43.60
C TRP A 3 -2.46 -11.93 -42.60
N ILE A 4 -3.56 -11.31 -43.10
CA ILE A 4 -4.63 -10.80 -42.24
C ILE A 4 -5.41 -11.96 -41.63
N GLN A 5 -5.69 -13.00 -42.44
CA GLN A 5 -6.36 -14.19 -41.93
C GLN A 5 -5.53 -14.91 -40.88
N ASN A 6 -4.21 -15.08 -41.10
CA ASN A 6 -3.32 -15.65 -40.14
C ASN A 6 -3.20 -14.80 -38.84
N LEU A 7 -3.27 -13.48 -38.98
CA LEU A 7 -3.18 -12.58 -37.84
C LEU A 7 -4.46 -12.60 -37.00
N LEU A 8 -5.63 -12.71 -37.62
CA LEU A 8 -6.92 -12.61 -36.93
C LEU A 8 -7.53 -13.98 -36.52
N PHE A 9 -7.14 -15.09 -37.17
CA PHE A 9 -7.78 -16.37 -36.96
C PHE A 9 -6.82 -17.56 -36.73
N ASN A 10 -5.51 -17.32 -36.61
CA ASN A 10 -4.56 -18.39 -36.31
C ASN A 10 -4.26 -18.46 -34.83
N ASP A 11 -5.01 -19.26 -34.08
CA ASP A 11 -4.92 -19.43 -32.64
C ASP A 11 -3.52 -19.86 -32.14
N ALA A 12 -2.76 -20.55 -33.00
CA ALA A 12 -1.38 -20.95 -32.67
C ALA A 12 -0.36 -19.79 -32.78
N SER A 13 -0.78 -18.64 -33.29
CA SER A 13 0.11 -17.49 -33.49
C SER A 13 0.23 -16.62 -32.24
N VAL A 14 1.45 -16.36 -31.79
CA VAL A 14 1.70 -15.38 -30.72
C VAL A 14 1.20 -13.99 -31.09
N ALA A 15 1.33 -13.59 -32.37
CA ALA A 15 0.85 -12.29 -32.85
C ALA A 15 -0.68 -12.18 -32.75
N HIS A 16 -1.42 -13.24 -33.10
CA HIS A 16 -2.87 -13.32 -32.90
C HIS A 16 -3.23 -13.13 -31.42
N THR A 17 -2.60 -13.88 -30.53
CA THR A 17 -2.83 -13.78 -29.08
C THR A 17 -2.60 -12.35 -28.58
N VAL A 18 -1.49 -11.71 -28.96
CA VAL A 18 -1.17 -10.33 -28.53
C VAL A 18 -2.23 -9.34 -29.01
N ILE A 19 -2.69 -9.45 -30.26
CA ILE A 19 -3.74 -8.57 -30.81
C ILE A 19 -5.08 -8.81 -30.09
N LEU A 20 -5.45 -10.05 -29.87
CA LEU A 20 -6.67 -10.40 -29.14
C LEU A 20 -6.66 -9.79 -27.74
N TYR A 21 -5.56 -9.98 -26.98
CA TYR A 21 -5.43 -9.40 -25.65
C TYR A 21 -5.41 -7.88 -25.67
N ALA A 22 -4.69 -7.26 -26.59
CA ALA A 22 -4.67 -5.81 -26.72
C ALA A 22 -6.07 -5.25 -26.98
N PHE A 23 -6.84 -5.89 -27.86
CA PHE A 23 -8.22 -5.51 -28.15
C PHE A 23 -9.14 -5.70 -26.93
N VAL A 24 -9.12 -6.89 -26.32
CA VAL A 24 -9.95 -7.22 -25.14
C VAL A 24 -9.67 -6.28 -23.99
N ILE A 25 -8.38 -6.02 -23.70
CA ILE A 25 -7.98 -5.12 -22.62
C ILE A 25 -8.36 -3.68 -22.93
N ALA A 26 -8.05 -3.18 -24.14
CA ALA A 26 -8.35 -1.80 -24.52
C ALA A 26 -9.86 -1.51 -24.45
N LEU A 27 -10.66 -2.39 -25.04
CA LEU A 27 -12.13 -2.25 -25.04
C LEU A 27 -12.69 -2.43 -23.62
N GLY A 28 -12.20 -3.42 -22.87
CA GLY A 28 -12.63 -3.68 -21.49
C GLY A 28 -12.34 -2.50 -20.56
N VAL A 29 -11.13 -1.93 -20.62
CA VAL A 29 -10.76 -0.75 -19.81
C VAL A 29 -11.57 0.48 -20.25
N ALA A 30 -11.81 0.67 -21.55
CA ALA A 30 -12.64 1.78 -22.06
C ALA A 30 -14.08 1.68 -21.54
N LEU A 31 -14.70 0.52 -21.65
CA LEU A 31 -16.05 0.27 -21.14
C LEU A 31 -16.11 0.35 -19.61
N GLY A 32 -15.06 -0.11 -18.94
CA GLY A 32 -14.94 -0.05 -17.47
C GLY A 32 -14.93 1.37 -16.89
N LYS A 33 -14.58 2.38 -17.70
CA LYS A 33 -14.67 3.79 -17.30
C LYS A 33 -16.07 4.38 -17.42
N MET A 34 -16.95 3.71 -18.13
CA MET A 34 -18.35 4.15 -18.27
C MET A 34 -19.08 3.96 -16.93
N LYS A 35 -19.85 4.97 -16.54
CA LYS A 35 -20.64 4.92 -15.31
C LYS A 35 -22.09 4.57 -15.66
N PHE A 36 -22.55 3.44 -15.19
CA PHE A 36 -23.95 3.04 -15.24
C PHE A 36 -24.62 3.39 -13.92
N PHE A 37 -25.59 4.27 -13.92
CA PHE A 37 -26.26 4.78 -12.69
C PHE A 37 -25.29 5.33 -11.64
N GLY A 38 -24.16 5.93 -12.07
CA GLY A 38 -23.15 6.47 -11.18
C GLY A 38 -22.09 5.44 -10.72
N ILE A 39 -22.24 4.16 -11.04
CA ILE A 39 -21.36 3.06 -10.68
C ILE A 39 -20.53 2.65 -11.89
N SER A 40 -19.21 2.45 -11.72
CA SER A 40 -18.36 1.88 -12.75
C SER A 40 -17.85 0.51 -12.30
N LEU A 41 -17.86 -0.48 -13.20
CA LEU A 41 -17.34 -1.82 -12.93
C LEU A 41 -15.81 -1.89 -13.07
N GLY A 42 -15.19 -0.79 -13.51
CA GLY A 42 -13.73 -0.67 -13.58
C GLY A 42 -13.08 -1.71 -14.50
N VAL A 43 -11.89 -2.13 -14.13
CA VAL A 43 -11.07 -3.09 -14.92
C VAL A 43 -11.74 -4.46 -15.10
N THR A 44 -12.73 -4.81 -14.29
CA THR A 44 -13.44 -6.09 -14.40
C THR A 44 -14.21 -6.24 -15.72
N PHE A 45 -14.52 -5.12 -16.40
CA PHE A 45 -15.07 -5.20 -17.75
C PHE A 45 -14.20 -5.95 -18.77
N VAL A 46 -12.89 -6.04 -18.53
CA VAL A 46 -11.96 -6.85 -19.34
C VAL A 46 -12.39 -8.33 -19.37
N LEU A 47 -12.84 -8.86 -18.22
CA LEU A 47 -13.39 -10.22 -18.16
C LEU A 47 -14.61 -10.40 -19.09
N PHE A 48 -15.55 -9.45 -19.04
CA PHE A 48 -16.77 -9.54 -19.84
C PHE A 48 -16.48 -9.41 -21.34
N VAL A 49 -15.57 -8.54 -21.74
CA VAL A 49 -15.12 -8.43 -23.13
C VAL A 49 -14.41 -9.72 -23.57
N GLY A 50 -13.60 -10.32 -22.68
CA GLY A 50 -12.96 -11.63 -22.90
C GLY A 50 -14.00 -12.74 -23.11
N LEU A 51 -15.03 -12.81 -22.27
CA LEU A 51 -16.15 -13.76 -22.42
C LEU A 51 -16.87 -13.60 -23.78
N ILE A 52 -17.15 -12.36 -24.18
CA ILE A 52 -17.77 -12.06 -25.47
C ILE A 52 -16.85 -12.49 -26.63
N ALA A 53 -15.55 -12.18 -26.54
CA ALA A 53 -14.58 -12.59 -27.56
C ALA A 53 -14.52 -14.12 -27.67
N GLY A 54 -14.46 -14.84 -26.54
CA GLY A 54 -14.53 -16.30 -26.50
C GLY A 54 -15.83 -16.85 -27.11
N HIS A 55 -16.97 -16.20 -26.84
CA HIS A 55 -18.25 -16.55 -27.42
C HIS A 55 -18.26 -16.47 -28.97
N PHE A 56 -17.58 -15.50 -29.54
CA PHE A 56 -17.41 -15.39 -30.99
C PHE A 56 -16.32 -16.30 -31.57
N GLY A 57 -15.75 -17.20 -30.75
CA GLY A 57 -14.77 -18.19 -31.18
C GLY A 57 -13.33 -17.67 -31.24
N PHE A 58 -13.04 -16.47 -30.69
CA PHE A 58 -11.68 -15.99 -30.59
C PHE A 58 -11.01 -16.71 -29.39
N SER A 59 -9.97 -17.48 -29.69
CA SER A 59 -9.20 -18.23 -28.70
C SER A 59 -7.71 -17.98 -28.86
N ALA A 60 -6.92 -18.43 -27.92
CA ALA A 60 -5.47 -18.36 -27.97
C ALA A 60 -4.86 -19.73 -27.63
N GLU A 61 -3.62 -19.96 -28.03
CA GLU A 61 -2.91 -21.19 -27.73
C GLU A 61 -2.86 -21.41 -26.19
N LYS A 62 -3.24 -22.61 -25.71
CA LYS A 62 -3.45 -22.93 -24.30
C LYS A 62 -2.26 -22.63 -23.42
N ASN A 63 -1.02 -22.91 -23.88
CA ASN A 63 0.18 -22.68 -23.07
C ASN A 63 0.48 -21.18 -22.92
N ILE A 64 0.28 -20.40 -24.01
CA ILE A 64 0.48 -18.94 -23.98
C ILE A 64 -0.56 -18.31 -23.05
N LEU A 65 -1.80 -18.72 -23.18
CA LEU A 65 -2.90 -18.25 -22.38
C LEU A 65 -2.70 -18.54 -20.89
N HIS A 66 -2.29 -19.78 -20.56
CA HIS A 66 -2.00 -20.17 -19.18
C HIS A 66 -0.82 -19.38 -18.60
N PHE A 67 0.27 -19.21 -19.38
CA PHE A 67 1.40 -18.39 -18.97
C PHE A 67 1.00 -16.94 -18.69
N VAL A 68 0.23 -16.32 -19.58
CA VAL A 68 -0.22 -14.91 -19.43
C VAL A 68 -1.15 -14.76 -18.23
N GLN A 69 -2.04 -15.74 -18.00
CA GLN A 69 -2.93 -15.77 -16.85
C GLN A 69 -2.14 -15.81 -15.53
N GLU A 70 -1.22 -16.77 -15.40
CA GLU A 70 -0.44 -16.94 -14.17
C GLU A 70 0.52 -15.77 -13.94
N PHE A 71 1.21 -15.32 -14.99
CA PHE A 71 2.12 -14.19 -14.87
C PHE A 71 1.38 -12.89 -14.52
N GLY A 72 0.21 -12.66 -15.14
CA GLY A 72 -0.67 -11.55 -14.79
C GLY A 72 -1.11 -11.58 -13.34
N LEU A 73 -1.51 -12.76 -12.84
CA LEU A 73 -1.89 -12.96 -11.44
C LEU A 73 -0.74 -12.67 -10.49
N ILE A 74 0.46 -13.16 -10.79
CA ILE A 74 1.67 -12.93 -9.98
C ILE A 74 1.95 -11.42 -9.88
N LEU A 75 2.00 -10.71 -11.01
CA LEU A 75 2.26 -9.26 -11.04
C LEU A 75 1.21 -8.49 -10.23
N PHE A 76 -0.05 -8.84 -10.39
CA PHE A 76 -1.17 -8.22 -9.69
C PHE A 76 -1.06 -8.40 -8.17
N ILE A 77 -0.93 -9.64 -7.71
CA ILE A 77 -0.88 -9.98 -6.28
C ILE A 77 0.40 -9.44 -5.63
N TYR A 78 1.54 -9.58 -6.28
CA TYR A 78 2.82 -9.09 -5.77
C TYR A 78 2.81 -7.56 -5.59
N SER A 79 2.24 -6.82 -6.55
CA SER A 79 2.10 -5.36 -6.44
C SER A 79 1.24 -4.93 -5.26
N ILE A 80 0.14 -5.65 -5.00
CA ILE A 80 -0.71 -5.42 -3.81
C ILE A 80 0.08 -5.69 -2.54
N GLY A 81 0.81 -6.80 -2.47
CA GLY A 81 1.62 -7.16 -1.31
C GLY A 81 2.68 -6.11 -0.97
N LEU A 82 3.38 -5.57 -1.96
CA LEU A 82 4.34 -4.49 -1.78
C LEU A 82 3.68 -3.21 -1.24
N GLN A 83 2.50 -2.87 -1.75
CA GLN A 83 1.77 -1.67 -1.33
C GLN A 83 1.27 -1.78 0.12
N VAL A 84 0.76 -2.94 0.52
CA VAL A 84 0.20 -3.19 1.85
C VAL A 84 1.28 -3.46 2.89
N GLY A 85 2.43 -4.04 2.49
CA GLY A 85 3.50 -4.50 3.38
C GLY A 85 3.94 -3.52 4.47
N PRO A 86 4.23 -2.25 4.19
CA PRO A 86 4.67 -1.27 5.19
C PRO A 86 3.70 -1.09 6.36
N SER A 87 2.39 -1.12 6.09
CA SER A 87 1.33 -0.89 7.08
C SER A 87 0.73 -2.17 7.65
N PHE A 88 0.96 -3.33 7.04
CA PHE A 88 0.32 -4.61 7.39
C PHE A 88 0.43 -4.93 8.89
N PHE A 89 1.65 -4.98 9.43
CA PHE A 89 1.85 -5.32 10.84
C PHE A 89 1.39 -4.24 11.82
N SER A 90 1.34 -2.98 11.40
CA SER A 90 0.85 -1.89 12.23
C SER A 90 -0.67 -1.93 12.39
N SER A 91 -1.38 -2.52 11.44
CA SER A 91 -2.84 -2.69 11.49
C SER A 91 -3.31 -3.65 12.62
N PHE A 92 -2.39 -4.43 13.21
CA PHE A 92 -2.69 -5.29 14.36
C PHE A 92 -2.49 -4.59 15.72
N LYS A 93 -2.01 -3.34 15.74
CA LYS A 93 -1.85 -2.54 16.96
C LYS A 93 -3.15 -1.86 17.35
N LYS A 94 -3.15 -1.05 18.42
CA LYS A 94 -4.31 -0.38 19.03
C LYS A 94 -5.35 0.11 18.00
N GLY A 95 -6.59 -0.33 18.13
CA GLY A 95 -7.72 0.00 17.24
C GLY A 95 -7.85 -0.89 16.00
N GLY A 96 -6.73 -1.35 15.43
CA GLY A 96 -6.73 -2.17 14.22
C GLY A 96 -7.15 -3.63 14.47
N LEU A 97 -6.94 -4.17 15.67
CA LEU A 97 -7.31 -5.54 15.99
C LEU A 97 -8.84 -5.76 15.84
N THR A 98 -9.65 -4.83 16.32
CA THR A 98 -11.12 -4.91 16.21
C THR A 98 -11.56 -4.95 14.74
N LEU A 99 -10.99 -4.06 13.90
CA LEU A 99 -11.30 -4.04 12.47
C LEU A 99 -10.87 -5.32 11.76
N ASN A 100 -9.69 -5.86 12.11
CA ASN A 100 -9.21 -7.12 11.56
C ASN A 100 -10.09 -8.31 11.98
N MET A 101 -10.56 -8.36 13.23
CA MET A 101 -11.50 -9.39 13.70
C MET A 101 -12.84 -9.31 13.00
N LEU A 102 -13.35 -8.09 12.76
CA LEU A 102 -14.56 -7.89 11.95
C LEU A 102 -14.36 -8.37 10.50
N ALA A 103 -13.23 -8.04 9.90
CA ALA A 103 -12.91 -8.50 8.54
C ALA A 103 -12.84 -10.04 8.44
N VAL A 104 -12.18 -10.69 9.40
CA VAL A 104 -12.16 -12.16 9.50
C VAL A 104 -13.56 -12.72 9.70
N GLY A 105 -14.36 -12.11 10.57
CA GLY A 105 -15.76 -12.49 10.80
C GLY A 105 -16.61 -12.42 9.53
N ILE A 106 -16.45 -11.34 8.73
CA ILE A 106 -17.14 -11.19 7.44
C ILE A 106 -16.72 -12.31 6.47
N VAL A 107 -15.43 -12.62 6.38
CA VAL A 107 -14.94 -13.70 5.50
C VAL A 107 -15.53 -15.04 5.90
N ILE A 108 -15.49 -15.39 7.19
CA ILE A 108 -16.06 -16.65 7.72
C ILE A 108 -17.55 -16.71 7.45
N LEU A 109 -18.29 -15.64 7.69
CA LEU A 109 -19.73 -15.57 7.44
C LEU A 109 -20.07 -15.76 5.97
N ASN A 110 -19.33 -15.13 5.06
CA ASN A 110 -19.50 -15.31 3.61
C ASN A 110 -19.27 -16.75 3.19
N ILE A 111 -18.23 -17.42 3.72
CA ILE A 111 -17.97 -18.83 3.46
C ILE A 111 -19.14 -19.70 4.00
N ALA A 112 -19.61 -19.43 5.21
CA ALA A 112 -20.72 -20.17 5.80
C ALA A 112 -22.01 -20.03 4.96
N VAL A 113 -22.33 -18.83 4.49
CA VAL A 113 -23.47 -18.57 3.61
C VAL A 113 -23.30 -19.33 2.28
N ALA A 114 -22.13 -19.27 1.66
CA ALA A 114 -21.86 -19.97 0.39
C ALA A 114 -22.00 -21.49 0.55
N LEU A 115 -21.46 -22.07 1.63
CA LEU A 115 -21.62 -23.49 1.93
C LEU A 115 -23.10 -23.86 2.17
N THR A 116 -23.83 -23.03 2.91
CA THR A 116 -25.26 -23.26 3.15
C THR A 116 -26.03 -23.26 1.84
N LEU A 117 -25.80 -22.29 0.97
CA LEU A 117 -26.45 -22.23 -0.35
C LEU A 117 -26.06 -23.43 -1.22
N TYR A 118 -24.79 -23.84 -1.19
CA TYR A 118 -24.35 -25.04 -1.89
C TYR A 118 -25.09 -26.30 -1.45
N PHE A 119 -25.25 -26.51 -0.13
CA PHE A 119 -25.98 -27.68 0.38
C PHE A 119 -27.48 -27.64 0.09
N ILE A 120 -28.09 -26.45 0.02
CA ILE A 120 -29.51 -26.28 -0.37
C ILE A 120 -29.71 -26.63 -1.86
N HIS A 121 -28.76 -26.22 -2.72
CA HIS A 121 -28.82 -26.43 -4.17
C HIS A 121 -27.91 -27.58 -4.62
N GLN A 122 -27.73 -28.59 -3.75
CA GLN A 122 -26.87 -29.73 -4.04
C GLN A 122 -27.39 -30.51 -5.26
N GLY A 123 -26.55 -30.62 -6.29
CA GLY A 123 -26.89 -31.24 -7.56
C GLY A 123 -27.28 -30.27 -8.69
N GLU A 124 -27.54 -28.99 -8.39
CA GLU A 124 -27.80 -27.95 -9.39
C GLU A 124 -26.57 -27.08 -9.64
N ILE A 125 -25.77 -26.83 -8.60
CA ILE A 125 -24.59 -25.97 -8.65
C ILE A 125 -23.37 -26.78 -8.23
N SER A 126 -22.33 -26.79 -9.07
CA SER A 126 -21.06 -27.44 -8.70
C SER A 126 -20.32 -26.64 -7.62
N MET A 127 -19.45 -27.31 -6.84
CA MET A 127 -18.63 -26.63 -5.84
C MET A 127 -17.71 -25.56 -6.48
N PRO A 128 -17.02 -25.82 -7.61
CA PRO A 128 -16.25 -24.78 -8.31
C PRO A 128 -17.09 -23.56 -8.67
N MET A 129 -18.29 -23.77 -9.21
CA MET A 129 -19.19 -22.66 -9.55
C MET A 129 -19.61 -21.87 -8.33
N MET A 130 -19.89 -22.52 -7.18
CA MET A 130 -20.21 -21.83 -5.94
C MET A 130 -19.05 -20.99 -5.42
N VAL A 131 -17.81 -21.45 -5.53
CA VAL A 131 -16.61 -20.67 -5.18
C VAL A 131 -16.46 -19.46 -6.11
N GLY A 132 -16.78 -19.62 -7.39
CA GLY A 132 -16.85 -18.51 -8.34
C GLY A 132 -17.90 -17.48 -7.94
N ILE A 133 -19.13 -17.92 -7.63
CA ILE A 133 -20.23 -17.06 -7.15
C ILE A 133 -19.83 -16.31 -5.89
N LEU A 134 -19.23 -17.00 -4.91
CA LEU A 134 -18.73 -16.36 -3.69
C LEU A 134 -17.71 -15.26 -4.02
N SER A 135 -16.70 -15.58 -4.83
CA SER A 135 -15.67 -14.61 -5.21
C SER A 135 -16.22 -13.41 -5.97
N GLY A 136 -17.23 -13.63 -6.83
CA GLY A 136 -17.94 -12.58 -7.57
C GLY A 136 -18.80 -11.70 -6.67
N ALA A 137 -19.59 -12.31 -5.79
CA ALA A 137 -20.49 -11.60 -4.87
C ALA A 137 -19.76 -10.66 -3.91
N VAL A 138 -18.54 -11.03 -3.49
CA VAL A 138 -17.69 -10.16 -2.65
C VAL A 138 -16.65 -9.38 -3.46
N THR A 139 -16.71 -9.40 -4.79
CA THR A 139 -15.79 -8.71 -5.72
C THR A 139 -14.31 -9.05 -5.49
N ASN A 140 -14.02 -10.28 -5.08
CA ASN A 140 -12.68 -10.74 -4.70
C ASN A 140 -11.95 -11.39 -5.89
N THR A 141 -11.41 -10.57 -6.79
CA THR A 141 -10.60 -11.05 -7.94
C THR A 141 -9.35 -11.84 -7.55
N PRO A 142 -8.58 -11.45 -6.50
CA PRO A 142 -7.48 -12.28 -6.00
C PRO A 142 -7.94 -13.66 -5.53
N GLY A 143 -9.09 -13.73 -4.88
CA GLY A 143 -9.71 -14.98 -4.44
C GLY A 143 -10.08 -15.89 -5.60
N LEU A 144 -10.60 -15.32 -6.69
CA LEU A 144 -10.85 -16.07 -7.93
C LEU A 144 -9.57 -16.74 -8.45
N GLY A 145 -8.48 -15.99 -8.56
CA GLY A 145 -7.20 -16.52 -9.03
C GLY A 145 -6.64 -17.62 -8.14
N ALA A 146 -6.70 -17.43 -6.82
CA ALA A 146 -6.27 -18.45 -5.85
C ALA A 146 -7.12 -19.73 -5.93
N ALA A 147 -8.44 -19.59 -6.12
CA ALA A 147 -9.35 -20.70 -6.27
C ALA A 147 -9.10 -21.50 -7.55
N GLN A 148 -8.92 -20.82 -8.68
CA GLN A 148 -8.58 -21.46 -9.95
C GLN A 148 -7.27 -22.25 -9.87
N GLN A 149 -6.25 -21.64 -9.24
CA GLN A 149 -4.97 -22.31 -9.06
C GLN A 149 -5.05 -23.51 -8.13
N THR A 150 -5.79 -23.40 -7.02
CA THR A 150 -5.99 -24.53 -6.10
C THR A 150 -6.70 -25.68 -6.80
N LEU A 151 -7.73 -25.38 -7.57
CA LEU A 151 -8.48 -26.39 -8.30
C LEU A 151 -7.61 -27.10 -9.36
N SER A 152 -6.76 -26.36 -10.08
CA SER A 152 -5.83 -26.95 -11.06
C SER A 152 -4.78 -27.88 -10.41
N GLN A 153 -4.48 -27.69 -9.12
CA GLN A 153 -3.56 -28.56 -8.35
C GLN A 153 -4.24 -29.78 -7.74
N LEU A 154 -5.53 -29.68 -7.45
CA LEU A 154 -6.33 -30.82 -7.01
C LEU A 154 -6.60 -31.66 -8.25
N LYS A 155 -5.95 -32.83 -8.35
CA LYS A 155 -6.31 -33.83 -9.35
C LYS A 155 -7.66 -34.43 -8.96
N PHE A 156 -8.72 -33.81 -9.43
CA PHE A 156 -10.02 -34.47 -9.43
C PHE A 156 -9.99 -35.56 -10.50
N ASP A 157 -10.60 -36.72 -10.20
CA ASP A 157 -10.65 -37.89 -11.07
C ASP A 157 -11.13 -37.54 -12.49
N GLY A 158 -10.21 -37.37 -13.39
CA GLY A 158 -10.32 -37.55 -14.85
C GLY A 158 -11.43 -36.89 -15.65
N SER A 159 -12.40 -36.22 -15.05
CA SER A 159 -13.62 -35.75 -15.71
C SER A 159 -13.83 -34.23 -15.72
N ILE A 160 -12.78 -33.40 -15.55
CA ILE A 160 -13.03 -32.03 -15.15
C ILE A 160 -12.52 -30.97 -16.12
N SER A 161 -13.49 -30.32 -16.69
CA SER A 161 -13.47 -29.00 -17.27
C SER A 161 -13.97 -27.93 -16.26
N GLU A 162 -13.55 -27.99 -14.99
CA GLU A 162 -14.19 -27.23 -13.90
C GLU A 162 -13.63 -25.81 -13.69
N VAL A 163 -12.46 -25.53 -14.22
CA VAL A 163 -11.87 -24.16 -14.14
C VAL A 163 -12.75 -23.11 -14.81
N PRO A 164 -13.40 -23.39 -15.96
CA PRO A 164 -14.34 -22.46 -16.58
C PRO A 164 -15.55 -22.11 -15.72
N GLU A 165 -16.06 -23.08 -14.93
CA GLU A 165 -17.24 -22.87 -14.08
C GLU A 165 -16.98 -21.84 -12.97
N ILE A 166 -15.78 -21.80 -12.40
CA ILE A 166 -15.40 -20.77 -11.42
C ILE A 166 -15.51 -19.40 -12.03
N ALA A 167 -14.98 -19.20 -13.23
CA ALA A 167 -14.98 -17.90 -13.90
C ALA A 167 -16.40 -17.46 -14.32
N LEU A 168 -17.24 -18.41 -14.74
CA LEU A 168 -18.64 -18.17 -15.06
C LEU A 168 -19.43 -17.75 -13.81
N GLY A 169 -19.29 -18.48 -12.70
CA GLY A 169 -19.91 -18.13 -11.42
C GLY A 169 -19.50 -16.74 -10.95
N TYR A 170 -18.21 -16.42 -11.08
CA TYR A 170 -17.69 -15.09 -10.77
C TYR A 170 -18.33 -14.01 -11.65
N ALA A 171 -18.33 -14.18 -12.96
CA ALA A 171 -18.88 -13.20 -13.90
C ALA A 171 -20.38 -12.96 -13.67
N ALA A 172 -21.14 -14.02 -13.40
CA ALA A 172 -22.58 -13.91 -13.13
C ALA A 172 -22.88 -13.16 -11.83
N ALA A 173 -22.12 -13.41 -10.76
CA ALA A 173 -22.35 -12.81 -9.45
C ALA A 173 -21.76 -11.41 -9.28
N TYR A 174 -20.69 -11.07 -10.01
CA TYR A 174 -19.92 -9.84 -9.79
C TYR A 174 -20.74 -8.55 -9.93
N PRO A 175 -21.57 -8.32 -10.97
CA PRO A 175 -22.36 -7.08 -11.10
C PRO A 175 -23.31 -6.90 -9.92
N LEU A 176 -23.98 -7.99 -9.52
CA LEU A 176 -24.88 -7.98 -8.36
C LEU A 176 -24.12 -7.76 -7.04
N GLY A 177 -22.91 -8.31 -6.95
CA GLY A 177 -22.00 -8.09 -5.82
C GLY A 177 -21.64 -6.61 -5.63
N VAL A 178 -21.27 -5.92 -6.71
CA VAL A 178 -20.97 -4.46 -6.68
C VAL A 178 -22.18 -3.67 -6.20
N ILE A 179 -23.36 -3.93 -6.79
CA ILE A 179 -24.61 -3.27 -6.41
C ILE A 179 -24.98 -3.58 -4.95
N GLY A 180 -24.85 -4.85 -4.54
CA GLY A 180 -25.17 -5.32 -3.20
C GLY A 180 -24.29 -4.68 -2.12
N ILE A 181 -22.98 -4.56 -2.38
CA ILE A 181 -22.06 -3.90 -1.45
C ILE A 181 -22.41 -2.42 -1.28
N ILE A 182 -22.67 -1.71 -2.38
CA ILE A 182 -23.06 -0.30 -2.32
C ILE A 182 -24.40 -0.14 -1.60
N ALA A 183 -25.38 -0.97 -1.93
CA ALA A 183 -26.70 -0.97 -1.28
C ALA A 183 -26.57 -1.26 0.22
N SER A 184 -25.76 -2.24 0.63
CA SER A 184 -25.53 -2.55 2.05
C SER A 184 -24.92 -1.38 2.81
N MET A 185 -23.95 -0.67 2.23
CA MET A 185 -23.38 0.54 2.82
C MET A 185 -24.43 1.65 3.01
N LEU A 186 -25.30 1.86 2.02
CA LEU A 186 -26.38 2.85 2.11
C LEU A 186 -27.40 2.46 3.19
N VAL A 187 -27.75 1.17 3.28
CA VAL A 187 -28.67 0.65 4.31
C VAL A 187 -28.06 0.81 5.70
N ILE A 188 -26.81 0.42 5.90
CA ILE A 188 -26.09 0.60 7.18
C ILE A 188 -26.07 2.08 7.57
N ARG A 189 -25.71 2.96 6.63
CA ARG A 189 -25.72 4.41 6.87
C ARG A 189 -27.10 4.92 7.31
N ALA A 190 -28.16 4.43 6.67
CA ALA A 190 -29.53 4.83 7.00
C ALA A 190 -29.98 4.32 8.37
N ILE A 191 -29.73 3.04 8.69
CA ILE A 191 -30.06 2.41 9.96
C ILE A 191 -29.36 3.10 11.12
N PHE A 192 -28.06 3.29 11.02
CA PHE A 192 -27.24 3.89 12.09
C PHE A 192 -27.23 5.43 12.05
N LYS A 193 -27.95 6.05 11.10
CA LYS A 193 -28.04 7.52 10.94
C LYS A 193 -26.66 8.20 10.92
N VAL A 194 -25.67 7.57 10.26
CA VAL A 194 -24.29 8.05 10.22
C VAL A 194 -24.21 9.40 9.50
N LYS A 195 -23.72 10.43 10.22
CA LYS A 195 -23.46 11.76 9.67
C LYS A 195 -22.00 11.85 9.26
N MET A 196 -21.71 11.84 7.96
CA MET A 196 -20.35 11.85 7.41
C MET A 196 -19.50 13.02 7.93
N GLU A 197 -20.09 14.22 8.09
CA GLU A 197 -19.39 15.38 8.63
C GLU A 197 -18.91 15.18 10.07
N LYS A 198 -19.71 14.51 10.90
CA LYS A 198 -19.34 14.24 12.29
C LYS A 198 -18.23 13.19 12.36
N GLU A 199 -18.35 12.12 11.57
CA GLU A 199 -17.33 11.07 11.47
C GLU A 199 -16.01 11.62 10.92
N SER A 200 -16.06 12.48 9.88
CA SER A 200 -14.88 13.12 9.33
C SER A 200 -14.15 13.98 10.37
N ARG A 201 -14.90 14.77 11.16
CA ARG A 201 -14.32 15.56 12.25
C ARG A 201 -13.71 14.68 13.34
N GLN A 202 -14.38 13.59 13.74
CA GLN A 202 -13.85 12.67 14.72
C GLN A 202 -12.54 12.02 14.24
N ILE A 203 -12.48 11.59 12.97
CA ILE A 203 -11.25 11.05 12.37
C ILE A 203 -10.15 12.11 12.32
N GLU A 204 -10.48 13.35 11.99
CA GLU A 204 -9.50 14.45 12.01
C GLU A 204 -8.98 14.71 13.43
N GLU A 205 -9.85 14.73 14.43
CA GLU A 205 -9.49 14.87 15.84
C GLU A 205 -8.64 13.70 16.35
N GLU A 206 -9.02 12.46 16.01
CA GLU A 206 -8.23 11.26 16.31
C GLU A 206 -6.88 11.24 15.61
N ASN A 207 -6.80 11.67 14.38
CA ASN A 207 -5.54 11.80 13.66
C ASN A 207 -4.66 12.91 14.24
N GLN A 208 -5.24 14.02 14.67
CA GLN A 208 -4.50 15.10 15.36
C GLN A 208 -4.04 14.65 16.76
N SER A 209 -4.85 13.87 17.47
CA SER A 209 -4.49 13.30 18.77
C SER A 209 -3.59 12.07 18.69
N SER A 210 -3.42 11.48 17.51
CA SER A 210 -2.48 10.38 17.34
C SER A 210 -1.06 10.87 17.59
N GLN A 211 -0.31 10.18 18.46
CA GLN A 211 1.06 10.49 18.92
C GLN A 211 2.11 10.70 17.81
N LEU A 212 1.70 10.68 16.55
CA LEU A 212 2.59 10.67 15.37
C LEU A 212 2.59 11.98 14.59
N VAL A 213 1.59 12.87 14.78
CA VAL A 213 1.55 14.14 14.06
C VAL A 213 2.38 15.19 14.82
N PRO A 214 3.49 15.68 14.24
CA PRO A 214 4.30 16.71 14.87
C PRO A 214 3.53 18.03 14.96
N HIS A 215 3.35 18.52 16.16
CA HIS A 215 2.81 19.85 16.46
C HIS A 215 3.95 20.84 16.65
N VAL A 216 3.77 22.09 16.28
CA VAL A 216 4.81 23.15 16.38
C VAL A 216 4.31 24.22 17.33
N VAL A 217 5.02 24.41 18.42
CA VAL A 217 4.69 25.41 19.44
C VAL A 217 5.92 26.25 19.74
N THR A 218 5.70 27.54 19.96
CA THR A 218 6.75 28.41 20.50
C THR A 218 6.56 28.57 21.99
N TYR A 219 7.59 28.21 22.76
CA TYR A 219 7.61 28.39 24.21
C TYR A 219 8.54 29.54 24.59
N LYS A 220 8.14 30.32 25.60
CA LYS A 220 9.02 31.27 26.24
C LYS A 220 9.65 30.64 27.47
N VAL A 221 10.97 30.73 27.60
CA VAL A 221 11.72 30.21 28.74
C VAL A 221 11.45 31.08 29.98
N GLU A 222 10.65 30.54 30.91
CA GLU A 222 10.24 31.24 32.14
C GLU A 222 10.57 30.41 33.40
N ASN A 223 10.85 29.11 33.26
CA ASN A 223 11.14 28.23 34.39
C ASN A 223 12.60 28.38 34.86
N LYS A 224 12.79 28.87 36.08
CA LYS A 224 14.10 29.07 36.68
C LYS A 224 14.97 27.81 36.79
N LEU A 225 14.33 26.61 36.79
CA LEU A 225 15.04 25.33 36.86
C LEU A 225 15.89 25.01 35.64
N ILE A 226 15.62 25.67 34.51
CA ILE A 226 16.32 25.43 33.24
C ILE A 226 17.24 26.57 32.83
N PHE A 227 17.28 27.67 33.58
CA PHE A 227 18.19 28.78 33.32
C PHE A 227 19.64 28.34 33.40
N GLY A 228 20.45 28.66 32.40
CA GLY A 228 21.86 28.28 32.32
C GLY A 228 22.10 26.79 32.03
N ARG A 229 21.07 25.96 31.92
CA ARG A 229 21.21 24.56 31.52
C ARG A 229 21.32 24.41 30.03
N THR A 230 21.95 23.33 29.60
CA THR A 230 22.06 22.99 28.19
C THR A 230 20.77 22.38 27.64
N LEU A 231 20.61 22.37 26.33
CA LEU A 231 19.49 21.71 25.68
C LEU A 231 19.53 20.18 25.89
N ASP A 232 20.71 19.60 26.04
CA ASP A 232 20.88 18.19 26.37
C ASP A 232 20.36 17.89 27.79
N ASP A 233 20.65 18.77 28.76
CA ASP A 233 20.10 18.63 30.12
C ASP A 233 18.59 18.75 30.14
N LEU A 234 18.00 19.66 29.32
CA LEU A 234 16.55 19.79 29.19
C LEU A 234 15.94 18.51 28.63
N THR A 235 16.55 17.94 27.60
CA THR A 235 16.06 16.71 26.95
C THR A 235 16.07 15.52 27.93
N LYS A 236 17.11 15.41 28.76
CA LYS A 236 17.21 14.37 29.78
C LYS A 236 16.22 14.57 30.93
N LEU A 237 15.96 15.83 31.29
CA LEU A 237 15.06 16.17 32.39
C LEU A 237 13.59 15.86 32.04
N ILE A 238 13.20 16.16 30.83
CA ILE A 238 11.78 16.00 30.36
C ILE A 238 11.50 14.55 29.98
N ASP A 239 12.47 13.78 29.50
CA ASP A 239 12.37 12.39 29.04
C ASP A 239 11.18 12.20 28.05
N ARG A 240 11.03 13.14 27.13
CA ARG A 240 10.00 13.13 26.07
C ARG A 240 10.62 13.36 24.71
N ASN A 241 9.87 13.00 23.66
CA ASN A 241 10.32 13.17 22.28
C ASN A 241 9.93 14.56 21.76
N PHE A 242 10.88 15.46 21.69
CA PHE A 242 10.71 16.77 21.04
C PHE A 242 11.99 17.21 20.33
N VAL A 243 11.84 18.15 19.43
CA VAL A 243 12.96 18.75 18.69
C VAL A 243 12.87 20.26 18.77
N VAL A 244 13.86 20.91 19.35
CA VAL A 244 13.97 22.37 19.29
C VAL A 244 14.55 22.77 17.93
N SER A 245 13.71 23.37 17.10
CA SER A 245 14.05 23.75 15.73
C SER A 245 14.95 24.98 15.68
N ARG A 246 14.58 26.04 16.43
CA ARG A 246 15.25 27.33 16.50
C ARG A 246 15.10 27.91 17.90
N ILE A 247 16.05 28.76 18.27
CA ILE A 247 15.98 29.57 19.50
C ILE A 247 16.16 31.04 19.08
N LYS A 248 15.30 31.93 19.58
CA LYS A 248 15.52 33.37 19.50
C LYS A 248 16.07 33.83 20.84
N HIS A 249 17.29 34.31 20.82
CA HIS A 249 18.00 34.87 21.94
C HIS A 249 18.38 36.34 21.65
N ASN A 250 17.92 37.28 22.46
CA ASN A 250 18.21 38.72 22.27
C ASN A 250 18.08 39.25 20.83
N ASP A 251 17.01 38.93 20.12
CA ASP A 251 16.77 39.25 18.70
C ASP A 251 17.58 38.48 17.65
N GLU A 252 18.51 37.63 18.06
CA GLU A 252 19.22 36.74 17.15
C GLU A 252 18.55 35.35 17.12
N VAL A 253 18.36 34.81 15.90
CA VAL A 253 17.82 33.44 15.71
C VAL A 253 18.96 32.49 15.44
N ILE A 254 19.12 31.51 16.33
CA ILE A 254 20.15 30.47 16.24
C ILE A 254 19.55 29.08 16.04
N ILE A 255 20.33 28.19 15.43
CA ILE A 255 20.04 26.75 15.39
C ILE A 255 20.69 26.13 16.61
N PRO A 256 19.89 25.59 17.57
CA PRO A 256 20.47 25.06 18.79
C PRO A 256 21.22 23.75 18.53
N ASN A 257 22.29 23.57 19.30
CA ASN A 257 23.00 22.30 19.46
C ASN A 257 22.77 21.73 20.88
N SER A 258 23.37 20.61 21.19
CA SER A 258 23.26 19.98 22.52
C SER A 258 23.77 20.87 23.65
N ASP A 259 24.79 21.67 23.36
CA ASP A 259 25.52 22.52 24.35
C ASP A 259 24.93 23.93 24.43
N THR A 260 23.89 24.22 23.62
CA THR A 260 23.23 25.53 23.67
C THR A 260 22.59 25.75 25.03
N THR A 261 23.01 26.77 25.75
CA THR A 261 22.48 27.15 27.06
C THR A 261 21.21 27.98 26.91
N LEU A 262 20.22 27.70 27.76
CA LEU A 262 18.95 28.40 27.81
C LEU A 262 18.99 29.56 28.77
N GLN A 263 18.48 30.72 28.38
CA GLN A 263 18.39 31.90 29.19
C GLN A 263 16.95 32.34 29.43
N GLU A 264 16.72 33.12 30.45
CA GLU A 264 15.42 33.71 30.74
C GLU A 264 14.93 34.53 29.54
N GLY A 265 13.70 34.29 29.11
CA GLY A 265 13.07 35.03 28.01
C GLY A 265 13.37 34.50 26.60
N ASP A 266 14.22 33.49 26.45
CA ASP A 266 14.45 32.83 25.17
C ASP A 266 13.13 32.30 24.59
N LEU A 267 12.98 32.42 23.27
CA LEU A 267 11.85 31.83 22.55
C LEU A 267 12.30 30.58 21.79
N LEU A 268 11.72 29.44 22.15
CA LEU A 268 12.03 28.14 21.56
C LEU A 268 10.94 27.72 20.60
N LEU A 269 11.27 27.53 19.33
CA LEU A 269 10.38 26.86 18.38
C LEU A 269 10.55 25.35 18.51
N VAL A 270 9.57 24.69 19.08
CA VAL A 270 9.63 23.25 19.41
C VAL A 270 8.66 22.49 18.51
N VAL A 271 9.15 21.34 18.00
CA VAL A 271 8.36 20.34 17.31
C VAL A 271 8.20 19.14 18.23
N LEU A 272 6.97 18.82 18.59
CA LEU A 272 6.62 17.81 19.60
C LEU A 272 5.36 17.07 19.21
N SER A 273 5.01 16.01 19.95
CA SER A 273 3.67 15.41 19.82
C SER A 273 2.65 16.20 20.68
N LEU A 274 1.41 16.25 20.24
CA LEU A 274 0.32 16.95 20.95
C LEU A 274 0.21 16.45 22.42
N HIS A 275 0.50 15.16 22.64
CA HIS A 275 0.44 14.54 23.97
C HIS A 275 1.50 15.08 24.94
N ASP A 276 2.62 15.59 24.42
CA ASP A 276 3.74 16.07 25.23
C ASP A 276 3.69 17.58 25.48
N GLU A 277 2.70 18.28 24.93
CA GLU A 277 2.56 19.74 25.00
C GLU A 277 2.46 20.26 26.42
N SER A 278 1.58 19.67 27.24
CA SER A 278 1.40 20.07 28.63
C SER A 278 2.65 19.83 29.51
N ALA A 279 3.41 18.77 29.19
CA ALA A 279 4.65 18.50 29.90
C ALA A 279 5.71 19.55 29.55
N LEU A 280 5.87 19.90 28.27
CA LEU A 280 6.84 20.91 27.84
C LEU A 280 6.46 22.31 28.36
N GLU A 281 5.17 22.66 28.38
CA GLU A 281 4.69 23.90 28.98
C GLU A 281 5.10 24.00 30.46
N ALA A 282 4.90 22.95 31.23
CA ALA A 282 5.25 22.91 32.64
C ALA A 282 6.76 23.05 32.90
N PHE A 283 7.61 22.48 32.04
CA PHE A 283 9.06 22.51 32.20
C PHE A 283 9.74 23.73 31.58
N ILE A 284 9.23 24.28 30.49
CA ILE A 284 9.86 25.40 29.76
C ILE A 284 9.21 26.73 30.13
N GLY A 285 7.90 26.80 30.07
CA GLY A 285 7.12 28.01 30.29
C GLY A 285 5.94 28.09 29.31
N ARG A 286 5.22 29.20 29.32
CA ARG A 286 3.98 29.35 28.56
C ARG A 286 4.20 29.35 27.05
N PRO A 287 3.23 28.83 26.26
CA PRO A 287 3.23 28.99 24.82
C PRO A 287 2.97 30.46 24.43
N VAL A 288 3.62 30.90 23.37
CA VAL A 288 3.47 32.27 22.81
C VAL A 288 3.28 32.19 21.29
N GLU A 289 2.45 33.07 20.76
CA GLU A 289 2.32 33.22 19.32
C GLU A 289 3.47 34.06 18.76
N MET A 290 4.18 33.52 17.77
CA MET A 290 5.25 34.22 17.10
C MET A 290 5.33 33.85 15.63
N ASN A 291 5.43 34.84 14.78
CA ASN A 291 5.67 34.62 13.35
C ASN A 291 7.17 34.56 13.05
N TRP A 292 7.68 33.31 12.99
CA TRP A 292 9.10 33.03 12.71
C TRP A 292 9.50 33.30 11.26
N GLU A 293 8.54 33.44 10.34
CA GLU A 293 8.80 33.73 8.92
C GLU A 293 9.05 35.23 8.70
N ALA A 294 8.54 36.07 9.60
CA ALA A 294 8.73 37.53 9.52
C ALA A 294 10.12 37.98 10.02
N ILE A 295 10.90 37.11 10.65
CA ILE A 295 12.21 37.45 11.18
C ILE A 295 13.26 37.22 10.09
N PRO A 296 14.03 38.21 9.66
CA PRO A 296 15.15 38.03 8.76
C PRO A 296 16.24 37.21 9.46
N ALA A 297 16.23 35.90 9.23
CA ALA A 297 17.24 35.00 9.76
C ALA A 297 17.93 34.26 8.60
N PRO A 298 19.23 33.98 8.65
CA PRO A 298 19.96 33.23 7.65
C PRO A 298 19.59 31.75 7.64
N VAL A 299 18.48 31.39 8.29
CA VAL A 299 18.03 30.03 8.57
C VAL A 299 16.72 29.76 7.88
N VAL A 300 16.70 28.80 6.95
CA VAL A 300 15.51 28.38 6.21
C VAL A 300 15.11 26.95 6.56
N SER A 301 13.83 26.64 6.37
CA SER A 301 13.31 25.26 6.46
C SER A 301 13.11 24.71 5.05
N ARG A 302 13.62 23.52 4.78
CA ARG A 302 13.47 22.83 3.50
C ARG A 302 13.19 21.34 3.69
N ARG A 303 12.49 20.79 2.72
CA ARG A 303 12.25 19.34 2.64
C ARG A 303 13.25 18.72 1.68
N ILE A 304 14.00 17.73 2.15
CA ILE A 304 14.96 16.97 1.36
C ILE A 304 14.40 15.55 1.16
N LEU A 305 14.42 15.10 -0.08
CA LEU A 305 13.94 13.80 -0.46
C LEU A 305 15.09 12.76 -0.37
N VAL A 306 14.88 11.69 0.37
CA VAL A 306 15.85 10.59 0.47
C VAL A 306 15.69 9.69 -0.74
N THR A 307 16.70 9.69 -1.63
CA THR A 307 16.63 8.92 -2.89
C THR A 307 17.83 8.02 -3.13
N ARG A 308 18.91 8.14 -2.36
CA ARG A 308 20.07 7.25 -2.49
C ARG A 308 19.88 5.98 -1.67
N PRO A 309 20.07 4.79 -2.28
CA PRO A 309 19.86 3.49 -1.62
C PRO A 309 20.70 3.28 -0.35
N GLU A 310 21.88 3.88 -0.29
CA GLU A 310 22.82 3.78 0.85
C GLU A 310 22.27 4.34 2.18
N PHE A 311 21.22 5.17 2.11
CA PHE A 311 20.57 5.73 3.31
C PHE A 311 19.32 4.94 3.73
N ASN A 312 18.92 3.94 2.96
CA ASN A 312 17.79 3.08 3.31
C ASN A 312 18.12 2.25 4.56
N GLY A 313 17.31 2.38 5.62
CA GLY A 313 17.53 1.72 6.91
C GLY A 313 18.55 2.41 7.83
N ARG A 314 19.17 3.52 7.40
CA ARG A 314 20.08 4.27 8.29
C ARG A 314 19.33 5.14 9.27
N LYS A 315 19.77 5.15 10.53
CA LYS A 315 19.22 6.03 11.57
C LYS A 315 19.57 7.50 11.29
N ILE A 316 18.64 8.42 11.53
CA ILE A 316 18.86 9.87 11.38
C ILE A 316 20.07 10.31 12.21
N GLY A 317 20.23 9.81 13.42
CA GLY A 317 21.36 10.15 14.30
C GLY A 317 22.73 9.82 13.69
N SER A 318 22.81 8.78 12.84
CA SER A 318 24.05 8.42 12.16
C SER A 318 24.50 9.44 11.10
N LEU A 319 23.60 10.31 10.62
CA LEU A 319 23.92 11.39 9.69
C LEU A 319 24.69 12.53 10.36
N ARG A 320 24.71 12.59 11.71
CA ARG A 320 25.35 13.65 12.51
C ARG A 320 25.00 15.06 12.00
N LEU A 321 23.70 15.31 11.72
CA LEU A 321 23.22 16.53 11.07
C LEU A 321 23.67 17.79 11.79
N ARG A 322 23.65 17.81 13.13
CA ARG A 322 24.04 18.95 13.95
C ARG A 322 25.55 19.23 13.85
N MET A 323 26.39 18.21 13.99
CA MET A 323 27.85 18.37 14.00
C MET A 323 28.45 18.49 12.60
N GLY A 324 27.93 17.71 11.61
CA GLY A 324 28.49 17.65 10.27
C GLY A 324 27.95 18.73 9.32
N TYR A 325 26.70 19.16 9.52
CA TYR A 325 26.00 20.07 8.60
C TYR A 325 25.41 21.30 9.27
N ARG A 326 25.47 21.43 10.58
CA ARG A 326 24.80 22.53 11.35
C ARG A 326 23.30 22.61 11.02
N LEU A 327 22.66 21.45 10.86
CA LEU A 327 21.26 21.33 10.52
C LEU A 327 20.49 20.63 11.63
N ASN A 328 19.23 21.03 11.85
CA ASN A 328 18.28 20.32 12.67
C ASN A 328 17.24 19.64 11.76
N ALA A 329 17.03 18.33 11.96
CA ALA A 329 15.90 17.61 11.38
C ALA A 329 14.71 17.71 12.33
N THR A 330 13.56 18.14 11.84
CA THR A 330 12.36 18.36 12.66
C THR A 330 11.30 17.30 12.45
N ARG A 331 11.07 16.88 11.20
CA ARG A 331 10.09 15.86 10.86
C ARG A 331 10.50 15.07 9.62
N VAL A 332 9.94 13.87 9.49
CA VAL A 332 10.05 13.00 8.32
C VAL A 332 8.65 12.72 7.81
N ASN A 333 8.34 13.13 6.57
CA ASN A 333 7.11 12.73 5.91
C ASN A 333 7.35 11.42 5.16
N ARG A 334 6.65 10.36 5.55
CA ARG A 334 6.69 9.03 4.96
C ARG A 334 5.30 8.65 4.47
N ALA A 335 5.16 8.51 3.16
CA ALA A 335 3.88 8.14 2.53
C ALA A 335 2.69 9.01 2.98
N GLY A 336 2.91 10.32 3.17
CA GLY A 336 1.90 11.27 3.63
C GLY A 336 1.77 11.40 5.14
N LEU A 337 2.41 10.54 5.94
CA LEU A 337 2.42 10.61 7.39
C LEU A 337 3.63 11.39 7.90
N ASP A 338 3.42 12.43 8.69
CA ASP A 338 4.49 13.17 9.34
C ASP A 338 4.90 12.48 10.65
N LEU A 339 6.19 12.17 10.75
CA LEU A 339 6.83 11.57 11.92
C LEU A 339 7.81 12.57 12.53
N LEU A 340 7.95 12.58 13.85
CA LEU A 340 8.99 13.36 14.53
C LEU A 340 10.38 12.82 14.15
N ALA A 341 11.32 13.70 13.78
CA ALA A 341 12.68 13.31 13.39
C ALA A 341 13.52 12.91 14.63
N ASN A 342 13.20 11.75 15.19
CA ASN A 342 13.96 11.16 16.29
C ASN A 342 15.30 10.60 15.77
N PRO A 343 16.43 10.75 16.49
CA PRO A 343 17.73 10.17 16.12
C PRO A 343 17.71 8.66 15.82
N ASN A 344 16.83 7.91 16.48
CA ASN A 344 16.67 6.47 16.27
C ASN A 344 15.76 6.09 15.10
N LEU A 345 15.10 7.05 14.46
CA LEU A 345 14.25 6.81 13.31
C LEU A 345 15.12 6.39 12.12
N GLU A 346 14.80 5.24 11.53
CA GLU A 346 15.47 4.72 10.34
C GLU A 346 14.83 5.38 9.10
N LEU A 347 15.69 6.00 8.25
CA LEU A 347 15.27 6.59 6.99
C LEU A 347 14.91 5.52 5.98
N GLN A 348 13.94 5.82 5.15
CA GLN A 348 13.55 5.00 4.00
C GLN A 348 13.62 5.83 2.71
N ILE A 349 13.87 5.15 1.59
CA ILE A 349 13.77 5.81 0.29
C ILE A 349 12.35 6.33 0.09
N GLY A 350 12.24 7.58 -0.38
CA GLY A 350 10.96 8.27 -0.50
C GLY A 350 10.59 9.12 0.71
N ASP A 351 11.31 9.01 1.83
CA ASP A 351 11.12 9.90 2.97
C ASP A 351 11.45 11.34 2.58
N ARG A 352 10.62 12.29 3.03
CA ARG A 352 10.89 13.71 2.93
C ARG A 352 11.31 14.24 4.30
N LEU A 353 12.61 14.43 4.47
CA LEU A 353 13.21 14.94 5.70
C LEU A 353 13.10 16.48 5.73
N THR A 354 12.36 17.04 6.67
CA THR A 354 12.32 18.48 6.90
C THR A 354 13.49 18.89 7.77
N VAL A 355 14.37 19.72 7.22
CA VAL A 355 15.57 20.22 7.90
C VAL A 355 15.55 21.74 7.97
N VAL A 356 16.18 22.26 9.02
CA VAL A 356 16.30 23.69 9.29
C VAL A 356 17.78 24.04 9.42
N GLY A 357 18.19 25.05 8.66
CA GLY A 357 19.57 25.50 8.64
C GLY A 357 19.87 26.52 7.56
N ARG A 358 21.18 26.80 7.34
CA ARG A 358 21.62 27.64 6.24
C ARG A 358 21.40 26.92 4.92
N ILE A 359 21.04 27.66 3.88
CA ILE A 359 20.74 27.08 2.56
C ILE A 359 21.89 26.28 1.97
N GLU A 360 23.13 26.70 2.19
CA GLU A 360 24.34 26.02 1.71
C GLU A 360 24.51 24.63 2.35
N ASP A 361 24.30 24.56 3.68
CA ASP A 361 24.38 23.31 4.44
C ASP A 361 23.25 22.34 4.04
N ILE A 362 22.04 22.88 3.80
CA ILE A 362 20.90 22.13 3.30
C ILE A 362 21.20 21.54 1.91
N ASN A 363 21.79 22.34 1.00
CA ASN A 363 22.15 21.87 -0.33
C ASN A 363 23.19 20.74 -0.28
N ARG A 364 24.20 20.86 0.57
CA ARG A 364 25.21 19.78 0.78
C ARG A 364 24.57 18.49 1.28
N LEU A 365 23.62 18.59 2.20
CA LEU A 365 22.88 17.41 2.67
C LEU A 365 21.96 16.86 1.57
N ALA A 366 21.32 17.73 0.79
CA ALA A 366 20.44 17.36 -0.32
C ALA A 366 21.20 16.56 -1.39
N GLU A 367 22.39 17.01 -1.78
CA GLU A 367 23.27 16.25 -2.68
C GLU A 367 23.64 14.89 -2.14
N LYS A 368 23.93 14.82 -0.83
CA LYS A 368 24.29 13.55 -0.16
C LYS A 368 23.11 12.57 -0.12
N LEU A 369 21.91 13.04 0.20
CA LEU A 369 20.69 12.20 0.24
C LEU A 369 20.11 11.93 -1.14
N GLY A 370 20.57 12.67 -2.16
CA GLY A 370 20.21 12.52 -3.57
C GLY A 370 19.13 13.50 -4.03
N ASN A 371 18.15 13.83 -3.23
CA ASN A 371 17.08 14.82 -3.45
C ASN A 371 16.52 14.91 -4.89
N SER A 372 16.40 13.74 -5.55
CA SER A 372 16.00 13.64 -6.95
C SER A 372 14.67 12.93 -7.10
N THR A 373 13.63 13.68 -7.48
CA THR A 373 12.32 13.08 -7.79
C THR A 373 12.41 12.10 -8.96
N LYS A 374 13.28 12.35 -9.94
CA LYS A 374 13.49 11.46 -11.09
C LYS A 374 13.92 10.06 -10.66
N ARG A 375 14.84 9.93 -9.70
CA ARG A 375 15.29 8.63 -9.19
C ARG A 375 14.21 7.84 -8.47
N LEU A 376 13.22 8.51 -7.88
CA LEU A 376 12.08 7.85 -7.24
C LEU A 376 11.07 7.28 -8.23
N HIS A 377 11.06 7.80 -9.45
CA HIS A 377 10.15 7.29 -10.49
C HIS A 377 10.71 6.04 -11.18
N GLU A 378 12.00 5.74 -11.03
CA GLU A 378 12.60 4.54 -11.59
C GLU A 378 12.34 3.34 -10.66
N PRO A 379 11.48 2.37 -11.06
CA PRO A 379 11.23 1.19 -10.25
C PRO A 379 12.48 0.32 -10.17
N ASN A 380 12.78 -0.21 -8.99
CA ASN A 380 13.90 -1.14 -8.83
C ASN A 380 13.50 -2.53 -9.33
N MET A 381 13.78 -2.80 -10.61
CA MET A 381 13.45 -4.07 -11.26
C MET A 381 14.12 -5.27 -10.58
N VAL A 382 15.33 -5.10 -10.03
CA VAL A 382 16.04 -6.20 -9.34
C VAL A 382 15.24 -6.66 -8.13
N THR A 383 14.81 -5.73 -7.27
CA THR A 383 14.02 -6.06 -6.07
C THR A 383 12.68 -6.69 -6.45
N LEU A 384 12.05 -6.21 -7.52
CA LEU A 384 10.78 -6.75 -8.00
C LEU A 384 10.92 -8.20 -8.44
N PHE A 385 11.88 -8.50 -9.32
CA PHE A 385 12.04 -9.86 -9.85
C PHE A 385 12.63 -10.84 -8.83
N VAL A 386 13.55 -10.39 -7.94
CA VAL A 386 14.03 -11.21 -6.83
C VAL A 386 12.86 -11.56 -5.88
N GLY A 387 11.97 -10.60 -5.61
CA GLY A 387 10.81 -10.86 -4.77
C GLY A 387 9.82 -11.82 -5.41
N ILE A 388 9.55 -11.70 -6.71
CA ILE A 388 8.71 -12.66 -7.45
C ILE A 388 9.35 -14.04 -7.43
N PHE A 389 10.65 -14.14 -7.70
CA PHE A 389 11.40 -15.41 -7.67
C PHE A 389 11.27 -16.12 -6.31
N LEU A 390 11.55 -15.39 -5.22
CA LEU A 390 11.40 -15.92 -3.86
C LEU A 390 9.94 -16.27 -3.54
N GLY A 391 9.00 -15.48 -4.05
CA GLY A 391 7.58 -15.72 -3.89
C GLY A 391 7.12 -17.02 -4.55
N ILE A 392 7.58 -17.30 -5.77
CA ILE A 392 7.29 -18.53 -6.48
C ILE A 392 7.88 -19.73 -5.75
N ILE A 393 9.13 -19.63 -5.26
CA ILE A 393 9.74 -20.70 -4.45
C ILE A 393 8.89 -20.96 -3.21
N LEU A 394 8.57 -19.94 -2.42
CA LEU A 394 7.75 -20.09 -1.22
C LEU A 394 6.36 -20.67 -1.54
N GLY A 395 5.74 -20.20 -2.63
CA GLY A 395 4.44 -20.67 -3.09
C GLY A 395 4.43 -22.13 -3.54
N SER A 396 5.58 -22.65 -3.97
CA SER A 396 5.74 -24.02 -4.47
C SER A 396 6.01 -25.04 -3.37
N ILE A 397 6.31 -24.60 -2.14
CA ILE A 397 6.60 -25.49 -1.01
C ILE A 397 5.32 -26.25 -0.63
N PRO A 398 5.34 -27.61 -0.66
CA PRO A 398 4.21 -28.41 -0.23
C PRO A 398 4.09 -28.39 1.29
N LEU A 399 2.93 -27.96 1.80
CA LEU A 399 2.60 -27.95 3.23
C LEU A 399 1.72 -29.15 3.55
N ALA A 400 2.21 -30.06 4.36
CA ALA A 400 1.41 -31.18 4.85
C ALA A 400 0.49 -30.69 5.99
N ILE A 401 -0.83 -30.66 5.73
CA ILE A 401 -1.82 -30.31 6.75
C ILE A 401 -2.44 -31.59 7.26
N PRO A 402 -2.44 -31.84 8.60
CA PRO A 402 -3.07 -33.01 9.16
C PRO A 402 -4.56 -33.14 8.77
N GLY A 403 -4.95 -34.28 8.26
CA GLY A 403 -6.32 -34.54 7.81
C GLY A 403 -6.58 -34.32 6.32
N MET A 404 -5.58 -33.85 5.56
CA MET A 404 -5.67 -33.71 4.10
C MET A 404 -4.84 -34.78 3.39
N SER A 405 -5.43 -35.44 2.39
CA SER A 405 -4.78 -36.49 1.61
C SER A 405 -3.74 -35.98 0.60
N VAL A 406 -3.77 -34.65 0.27
CA VAL A 406 -2.85 -34.02 -0.66
C VAL A 406 -2.19 -32.81 0.02
N PRO A 407 -0.85 -32.64 -0.09
CA PRO A 407 -0.18 -31.48 0.47
C PRO A 407 -0.66 -30.20 -0.24
N MET A 408 -1.05 -29.21 0.55
CA MET A 408 -1.44 -27.89 0.04
C MET A 408 -0.22 -27.03 -0.24
N LYS A 409 -0.31 -26.16 -1.26
CA LYS A 409 0.70 -25.16 -1.58
C LYS A 409 0.08 -23.78 -1.46
N LEU A 410 0.87 -22.79 -1.07
CA LEU A 410 0.42 -21.38 -1.12
C LEU A 410 0.15 -20.92 -2.56
N GLY A 411 0.78 -21.57 -3.52
CA GLY A 411 0.60 -21.33 -4.93
C GLY A 411 1.23 -20.02 -5.43
N LEU A 412 1.00 -19.73 -6.71
CA LEU A 412 1.53 -18.54 -7.39
C LEU A 412 0.84 -17.25 -6.95
N ALA A 413 -0.28 -17.33 -6.25
CA ALA A 413 -0.93 -16.17 -5.63
C ALA A 413 -0.42 -15.92 -4.21
N GLY A 414 -0.46 -16.95 -3.34
CA GLY A 414 -0.15 -16.80 -1.92
C GLY A 414 1.33 -16.57 -1.63
N GLY A 415 2.23 -17.32 -2.30
CA GLY A 415 3.67 -17.18 -2.10
C GLY A 415 4.19 -15.76 -2.42
N PRO A 416 3.96 -15.24 -3.62
CA PRO A 416 4.34 -13.87 -3.97
C PRO A 416 3.72 -12.81 -3.06
N LEU A 417 2.47 -12.97 -2.60
CA LEU A 417 1.83 -12.06 -1.66
C LEU A 417 2.59 -11.97 -0.34
N VAL A 418 2.87 -13.13 0.27
CA VAL A 418 3.58 -13.20 1.56
C VAL A 418 4.98 -12.59 1.44
N VAL A 419 5.74 -12.96 0.41
CA VAL A 419 7.08 -12.39 0.18
C VAL A 419 7.01 -10.89 -0.06
N ALA A 420 6.05 -10.40 -0.85
CA ALA A 420 5.88 -8.96 -1.10
C ALA A 420 5.57 -8.17 0.17
N ILE A 421 4.68 -8.70 1.05
CA ILE A 421 4.38 -8.08 2.34
C ILE A 421 5.63 -8.02 3.23
N LEU A 422 6.40 -9.12 3.31
CA LEU A 422 7.63 -9.18 4.10
C LEU A 422 8.70 -8.24 3.55
N LEU A 423 8.90 -8.20 2.25
CA LEU A 423 9.84 -7.28 1.60
C LEU A 423 9.40 -5.83 1.78
N GLY A 424 8.12 -5.52 1.59
CA GLY A 424 7.58 -4.18 1.81
C GLY A 424 7.83 -3.68 3.24
N ARG A 425 7.82 -4.57 4.23
CA ARG A 425 8.05 -4.23 5.64
C ARG A 425 9.52 -4.27 6.05
N PHE A 426 10.24 -5.32 5.67
CA PHE A 426 11.58 -5.62 6.20
C PHE A 426 12.69 -5.44 5.18
N GLY A 427 12.38 -5.20 3.90
CA GLY A 427 13.37 -5.08 2.83
C GLY A 427 14.43 -4.01 3.08
N HIS A 428 14.07 -2.91 3.76
CA HIS A 428 15.02 -1.88 4.15
C HIS A 428 16.13 -2.38 5.11
N LYS A 429 15.84 -3.40 5.95
CA LYS A 429 16.83 -3.98 6.88
C LYS A 429 17.91 -4.80 6.16
N ILE A 430 17.59 -5.34 5.00
CA ILE A 430 18.52 -6.11 4.15
C ILE A 430 19.02 -5.28 2.96
N HIS A 431 18.93 -3.94 3.08
CA HIS A 431 19.35 -2.98 2.05
C HIS A 431 18.68 -3.14 0.68
N LEU A 432 17.58 -3.89 0.58
CA LEU A 432 16.78 -3.94 -0.63
C LEU A 432 15.91 -2.69 -0.75
N VAL A 433 15.97 -2.06 -1.91
CA VAL A 433 15.13 -0.90 -2.23
C VAL A 433 13.76 -1.41 -2.65
N THR A 434 12.85 -1.49 -1.70
CA THR A 434 11.45 -1.93 -1.94
C THR A 434 10.53 -0.77 -2.34
N TYR A 435 11.06 0.45 -2.34
CA TYR A 435 10.30 1.61 -2.77
C TYR A 435 9.99 1.52 -4.27
N THR A 436 8.72 1.46 -4.58
CA THR A 436 8.20 1.63 -5.94
C THR A 436 7.30 2.87 -5.91
N SER A 437 7.43 3.76 -6.89
CA SER A 437 6.52 4.91 -6.95
C SER A 437 5.07 4.42 -7.01
N THR A 438 4.16 5.15 -6.38
CA THR A 438 2.73 4.78 -6.37
C THR A 438 2.20 4.55 -7.78
N GLY A 439 2.63 5.38 -8.76
CA GLY A 439 2.26 5.24 -10.16
C GLY A 439 2.77 3.94 -10.80
N ALA A 440 4.04 3.57 -10.56
CA ALA A 440 4.60 2.33 -11.10
C ALA A 440 3.94 1.09 -10.47
N SER A 441 3.68 1.11 -9.16
CA SER A 441 2.97 0.02 -8.48
C SER A 441 1.54 -0.15 -8.98
N LEU A 442 0.80 0.96 -9.17
CA LEU A 442 -0.54 0.95 -9.74
C LEU A 442 -0.52 0.41 -11.18
N MET A 443 0.44 0.85 -12.01
CA MET A 443 0.57 0.38 -13.39
C MET A 443 0.84 -1.13 -13.46
N LEU A 444 1.77 -1.65 -12.65
CA LEU A 444 2.04 -3.09 -12.58
C LEU A 444 0.80 -3.88 -12.15
N ARG A 445 0.07 -3.37 -11.16
CA ARG A 445 -1.18 -3.96 -10.68
C ARG A 445 -2.23 -3.98 -11.78
N GLU A 446 -2.43 -2.87 -12.49
CA GLU A 446 -3.43 -2.78 -13.57
C GLU A 446 -3.06 -3.66 -14.76
N ILE A 447 -1.80 -3.70 -15.17
CA ILE A 447 -1.35 -4.61 -16.23
C ILE A 447 -1.59 -6.06 -15.81
N GLY A 448 -1.18 -6.42 -14.60
CA GLY A 448 -1.35 -7.78 -14.08
C GLY A 448 -2.80 -8.23 -14.06
N ILE A 449 -3.70 -7.42 -13.50
CA ILE A 449 -5.13 -7.76 -13.44
C ILE A 449 -5.80 -7.79 -14.83
N CYS A 450 -5.42 -6.90 -15.75
CA CYS A 450 -5.93 -6.91 -17.11
C CYS A 450 -5.55 -8.20 -17.85
N LEU A 451 -4.28 -8.61 -17.79
CA LEU A 451 -3.79 -9.84 -18.39
C LEU A 451 -4.50 -11.07 -17.79
N PHE A 452 -4.63 -11.12 -16.47
CA PHE A 452 -5.34 -12.19 -15.77
C PHE A 452 -6.82 -12.27 -16.21
N LEU A 453 -7.55 -11.16 -16.17
CA LEU A 453 -8.98 -11.14 -16.49
C LEU A 453 -9.25 -11.39 -17.97
N ALA A 454 -8.41 -10.91 -18.88
CA ALA A 454 -8.52 -11.21 -20.30
C ALA A 454 -8.34 -12.71 -20.56
N SER A 455 -7.33 -13.34 -19.92
CA SER A 455 -7.10 -14.78 -20.03
C SER A 455 -8.29 -15.58 -19.49
N VAL A 456 -8.75 -15.26 -18.29
CA VAL A 456 -9.89 -15.95 -17.65
C VAL A 456 -11.16 -15.80 -18.49
N GLY A 457 -11.41 -14.62 -19.04
CA GLY A 457 -12.58 -14.36 -19.88
C GLY A 457 -12.58 -15.20 -21.16
N THR A 458 -11.47 -15.22 -21.89
CA THR A 458 -11.36 -15.95 -23.15
C THR A 458 -11.44 -17.48 -22.98
N VAL A 459 -10.87 -18.03 -21.88
CA VAL A 459 -10.93 -19.49 -21.58
C VAL A 459 -12.33 -19.94 -21.21
N SER A 460 -13.06 -19.14 -20.45
CA SER A 460 -14.31 -19.59 -19.81
C SER A 460 -15.39 -20.01 -20.80
N TYR A 461 -15.34 -19.53 -22.03
CA TYR A 461 -16.34 -19.88 -23.07
C TYR A 461 -15.96 -21.07 -23.94
N THR A 462 -14.67 -21.25 -24.26
CA THR A 462 -14.21 -22.34 -25.15
C THR A 462 -14.51 -23.73 -24.60
N HIS A 463 -14.75 -23.87 -23.31
CA HIS A 463 -15.10 -25.13 -22.64
C HIS A 463 -16.61 -25.34 -22.43
N LEU A 464 -17.45 -24.32 -22.66
CA LEU A 464 -18.91 -24.43 -22.55
C LEU A 464 -19.59 -24.96 -23.82
N THR A 465 -18.85 -24.97 -24.93
CA THR A 465 -19.38 -25.38 -26.27
C THR A 465 -18.89 -26.75 -26.74
N LEU A 466 -18.14 -27.49 -25.92
CA LEU A 466 -17.72 -28.87 -26.12
C LEU A 466 -18.42 -29.80 -25.13
#